data_7313aa6622bea3f25390fb02b2768ee2
#
_entry.id   7313aa6622bea3f25390fb02b2768ee2
#
_cell.length_a   1.000
_cell.length_b   1.000
_cell.length_c   1.000
_cell.angle_alpha   90.00
_cell.angle_beta   90.00
_cell.angle_gamma   90.00
#
_symmetry.space_group_name_H-M   'P 1'
#
loop_
_entity.id
_entity.type
_entity.pdbx_description
1 polymer ?
#
loop_
_entity_poly.entity_id
_entity_poly.type
_entity_poly.pdbx_seq_one_letter_code
_entity_poly.pdbx_strand_id
1 'polypeptide(L)'
;MTNPESTAIDPVAAMGTDHTEAPAHPLHKVLSFVRRSGRLDDRLQRAWDNYAGTYLLDIAAGNLLDVREGVTLDRAFVESAWGNDNPLIVEIGTGQGENVVAAAAAHPETNFLALEVYDPGVAHTLLLAGKQNLKNLRIAQINAPELFKAAVDGSIAEVWTFFPDPWPKMRHHKRRIVQ
;
A
#
# COMPACT_ATOMS: atom_id res chain seq x y z
N MET A 1 5.07 73.18 -53.91
CA MET A 1 4.20 73.48 -52.75
C MET A 1 4.03 72.20 -52.02
N THR A 2 4.58 72.22 -50.83
CA THR A 2 4.27 71.47 -49.62
C THR A 2 4.21 69.95 -49.68
N ASN A 3 5.24 69.39 -49.11
CA ASN A 3 5.38 68.05 -48.51
C ASN A 3 4.40 67.85 -47.32
N PRO A 4 3.97 66.64 -47.03
CA PRO A 4 4.04 66.25 -45.63
C PRO A 4 4.74 64.94 -45.33
N GLU A 5 5.31 65.00 -44.21
CA GLU A 5 6.14 64.08 -43.47
C GLU A 5 5.59 62.66 -43.30
N SER A 6 6.52 61.71 -43.44
CA SER A 6 6.38 60.31 -43.06
C SER A 6 6.66 60.17 -41.60
N THR A 7 5.69 59.77 -40.81
CA THR A 7 5.87 59.37 -39.38
C THR A 7 6.15 57.91 -39.33
N ALA A 8 7.38 57.54 -38.90
CA ALA A 8 7.78 56.19 -38.60
C ALA A 8 7.10 55.73 -37.28
N ILE A 9 6.51 54.57 -37.32
CA ILE A 9 5.94 53.89 -36.13
C ILE A 9 7.00 52.92 -35.63
N ASP A 10 7.47 53.13 -34.40
CA ASP A 10 8.38 52.23 -33.70
C ASP A 10 7.70 50.88 -33.40
N PRO A 11 8.40 49.75 -33.53
CA PRO A 11 7.86 48.46 -33.11
C PRO A 11 7.90 48.32 -31.58
N VAL A 12 6.72 48.11 -31.00
CA VAL A 12 6.54 47.77 -29.58
C VAL A 12 7.26 46.45 -29.29
N ALA A 13 8.23 46.51 -28.40
CA ALA A 13 8.92 45.36 -27.89
C ALA A 13 7.93 44.41 -27.17
N ALA A 14 7.89 43.16 -27.64
CA ALA A 14 7.15 42.08 -26.98
C ALA A 14 7.81 41.78 -25.64
N MET A 15 7.15 42.13 -24.55
CA MET A 15 7.49 41.68 -23.21
C MET A 15 7.21 40.17 -23.15
N GLY A 16 8.27 39.38 -23.15
CA GLY A 16 8.22 37.95 -22.82
C GLY A 16 7.76 37.79 -21.36
N THR A 17 6.59 37.21 -21.17
CA THR A 17 6.16 36.75 -19.86
C THR A 17 6.93 35.47 -19.55
N ASP A 18 8.00 35.62 -18.79
CA ASP A 18 8.71 34.52 -18.15
C ASP A 18 7.80 33.93 -17.05
N HIS A 19 7.02 32.92 -17.44
CA HIS A 19 6.32 32.08 -16.48
C HIS A 19 7.34 31.11 -15.87
N THR A 20 8.12 31.58 -14.91
CA THR A 20 8.80 30.70 -13.98
C THR A 20 7.75 29.92 -13.22
N GLU A 21 7.50 28.67 -13.65
CA GLU A 21 6.74 27.71 -12.86
C GLU A 21 7.37 27.61 -11.47
N ALA A 22 6.59 28.00 -10.46
CA ALA A 22 6.96 27.79 -9.08
C ALA A 22 7.25 26.29 -8.87
N PRO A 23 8.32 25.91 -8.14
CA PRO A 23 8.64 24.51 -7.93
C PRO A 23 7.43 23.84 -7.29
N ALA A 24 6.90 22.80 -7.94
CA ALA A 24 5.81 21.99 -7.43
C ALA A 24 6.19 21.51 -6.04
N HIS A 25 5.50 22.00 -5.00
CA HIS A 25 5.66 21.46 -3.65
C HIS A 25 5.43 19.95 -3.73
N PRO A 26 6.36 19.12 -3.19
CA PRO A 26 6.15 17.69 -3.20
C PRO A 26 4.83 17.40 -2.49
N LEU A 27 3.88 16.83 -3.23
CA LEU A 27 2.57 16.45 -2.69
C LEU A 27 2.84 15.50 -1.53
N HIS A 28 2.59 15.96 -0.31
CA HIS A 28 2.74 15.14 0.88
C HIS A 28 1.84 13.91 0.72
N LYS A 29 2.47 12.74 0.61
CA LYS A 29 1.76 11.45 0.51
C LYS A 29 0.82 11.30 1.69
N VAL A 30 -0.44 11.02 1.39
CA VAL A 30 -1.46 10.78 2.41
C VAL A 30 -1.36 9.34 2.88
N LEU A 31 -1.03 9.14 4.15
CA LEU A 31 -1.00 7.81 4.75
C LEU A 31 -2.37 7.46 5.32
N SER A 32 -2.85 6.25 5.03
CA SER A 32 -4.10 5.70 5.55
C SER A 32 -4.00 5.23 7.00
N PHE A 33 -2.80 5.22 7.58
CA PHE A 33 -2.53 4.70 8.91
C PHE A 33 -1.64 5.65 9.73
N VAL A 34 -1.57 5.40 11.04
CA VAL A 34 -0.58 5.99 11.95
C VAL A 34 0.36 4.87 12.38
N ARG A 35 1.63 4.94 11.97
CA ARG A 35 2.63 3.96 12.40
C ARG A 35 2.86 4.13 13.90
N ARG A 36 2.49 3.11 14.66
CA ARG A 36 2.85 2.95 16.05
C ARG A 36 3.84 1.80 16.11
N SER A 37 5.13 2.07 16.30
CA SER A 37 6.07 1.01 16.59
C SER A 37 5.77 0.47 17.98
N GLY A 38 5.27 -0.75 18.06
CA GLY A 38 5.12 -1.47 19.31
C GLY A 38 6.35 -2.34 19.53
N ARG A 39 6.95 -2.27 20.72
CA ARG A 39 7.96 -3.28 21.09
C ARG A 39 7.26 -4.62 21.16
N LEU A 40 7.82 -5.63 20.49
CA LEU A 40 7.35 -7.00 20.60
C LEU A 40 7.70 -7.56 22.00
N ASP A 41 6.77 -8.26 22.62
CA ASP A 41 7.08 -9.10 23.76
C ASP A 41 7.89 -10.34 23.31
N ASP A 42 8.48 -11.06 24.25
CA ASP A 42 9.33 -12.23 23.95
C ASP A 42 8.59 -13.32 23.17
N ARG A 43 7.28 -13.45 23.34
CA ARG A 43 6.45 -14.44 22.63
C ARG A 43 6.28 -14.04 21.16
N LEU A 44 5.97 -12.78 20.92
CA LEU A 44 5.79 -12.24 19.57
C LEU A 44 7.12 -12.11 18.83
N GLN A 45 8.20 -11.78 19.55
CA GLN A 45 9.55 -11.79 18.97
C GLN A 45 9.94 -13.19 18.49
N ARG A 46 9.75 -14.22 19.31
CA ARG A 46 10.00 -15.60 18.88
C ARG A 46 9.13 -16.02 17.69
N ALA A 47 7.88 -15.56 17.62
CA ALA A 47 7.03 -15.84 16.47
C ALA A 47 7.56 -15.18 15.20
N TRP A 48 8.02 -13.94 15.31
CA TRP A 48 8.66 -13.23 14.20
C TRP A 48 9.89 -13.98 13.71
N ASP A 49 10.81 -14.32 14.63
CA ASP A 49 12.06 -14.99 14.31
C ASP A 49 11.85 -16.37 13.65
N ASN A 50 10.81 -17.10 14.09
CA ASN A 50 10.54 -18.45 13.61
C ASN A 50 9.73 -18.48 12.31
N TYR A 51 8.86 -17.49 12.06
CA TYR A 51 7.84 -17.61 11.04
C TYR A 51 7.89 -16.55 9.95
N ALA A 52 8.58 -15.42 10.18
CA ALA A 52 8.63 -14.35 9.17
C ALA A 52 9.19 -14.84 7.83
N GLY A 53 10.25 -15.62 7.83
CA GLY A 53 10.84 -16.18 6.61
C GLY A 53 9.89 -17.06 5.77
N THR A 54 8.82 -17.59 6.37
CA THR A 54 7.83 -18.43 5.68
C THR A 54 6.62 -17.63 5.21
N TYR A 55 6.16 -16.69 6.02
CA TYR A 55 4.86 -16.05 5.80
C TYR A 55 4.96 -14.59 5.38
N LEU A 56 6.00 -13.85 5.80
CA LEU A 56 6.12 -12.43 5.51
C LEU A 56 6.72 -12.22 4.13
N LEU A 57 5.97 -11.54 3.26
CA LEU A 57 6.46 -11.15 1.95
C LEU A 57 7.36 -9.92 2.07
N ASP A 58 8.60 -10.03 1.61
CA ASP A 58 9.56 -8.91 1.57
C ASP A 58 9.32 -8.05 0.32
N ILE A 59 8.20 -7.33 0.32
CA ILE A 59 7.79 -6.44 -0.78
C ILE A 59 7.69 -4.98 -0.36
N ALA A 60 7.91 -4.68 0.91
CA ALA A 60 7.85 -3.31 1.43
C ALA A 60 9.13 -2.53 1.11
N ALA A 61 8.99 -1.22 0.90
CA ALA A 61 10.07 -0.27 0.74
C ALA A 61 9.88 0.97 1.61
N GLY A 62 10.97 1.41 2.21
CA GLY A 62 11.03 2.67 2.96
C GLY A 62 10.15 2.72 4.20
N ASN A 63 10.19 3.88 4.86
CA ASN A 63 9.46 4.10 6.12
C ASN A 63 7.94 4.31 5.93
N LEU A 64 7.49 4.54 4.71
CA LEU A 64 6.08 4.76 4.37
C LEU A 64 5.37 3.47 3.98
N LEU A 65 6.06 2.33 4.07
CA LEU A 65 5.56 1.00 3.74
C LEU A 65 4.98 0.96 2.32
N ASP A 66 5.72 1.57 1.38
CA ASP A 66 5.43 1.51 -0.04
C ASP A 66 5.72 0.12 -0.58
N VAL A 67 5.14 -0.22 -1.72
CA VAL A 67 5.54 -1.41 -2.46
C VAL A 67 6.88 -1.13 -3.14
N ARG A 68 7.81 -2.08 -3.07
CA ARG A 68 9.13 -1.98 -3.71
C ARG A 68 8.97 -1.83 -5.21
N GLU A 69 9.80 -0.98 -5.80
CA GLU A 69 9.86 -0.79 -7.25
C GLU A 69 10.08 -2.12 -7.99
N GLY A 70 9.35 -2.33 -9.08
CA GLY A 70 9.39 -3.55 -9.86
C GLY A 70 8.52 -4.70 -9.33
N VAL A 71 7.90 -4.56 -8.15
CA VAL A 71 6.91 -5.53 -7.68
C VAL A 71 5.56 -5.24 -8.35
N THR A 72 5.03 -6.26 -9.01
CA THR A 72 3.69 -6.24 -9.62
C THR A 72 2.89 -7.40 -9.04
N LEU A 73 1.70 -7.13 -8.53
CA LEU A 73 0.79 -8.16 -8.04
C LEU A 73 -0.03 -8.68 -9.21
N ASP A 74 0.53 -9.65 -9.89
CA ASP A 74 -0.07 -10.38 -11.00
C ASP A 74 -0.16 -11.90 -10.70
N ARG A 75 -0.60 -12.69 -11.67
CA ARG A 75 -0.68 -14.14 -11.53
C ARG A 75 0.68 -14.77 -11.24
N ALA A 76 1.75 -14.31 -11.90
CA ALA A 76 3.09 -14.86 -11.70
C ALA A 76 3.60 -14.60 -10.29
N PHE A 77 3.28 -13.41 -9.73
CA PHE A 77 3.55 -13.11 -8.32
C PHE A 77 2.81 -14.07 -7.38
N VAL A 78 1.51 -14.33 -7.63
CA VAL A 78 0.73 -15.27 -6.80
C VAL A 78 1.32 -16.67 -6.89
N GLU A 79 1.59 -17.17 -8.08
CA GLU A 79 2.21 -18.49 -8.29
C GLU A 79 3.57 -18.59 -7.56
N SER A 80 4.40 -17.55 -7.63
CA SER A 80 5.68 -17.53 -6.95
C SER A 80 5.56 -17.51 -5.41
N ALA A 81 4.61 -16.75 -4.87
CA ALA A 81 4.47 -16.55 -3.43
C ALA A 81 3.77 -17.72 -2.73
N TRP A 82 2.80 -18.39 -3.39
CA TRP A 82 2.01 -19.47 -2.80
C TRP A 82 2.32 -20.85 -3.39
N GLY A 83 3.00 -20.92 -4.53
CA GLY A 83 3.25 -22.17 -5.25
C GLY A 83 2.05 -22.73 -6.00
N ASN A 84 1.00 -21.91 -6.18
CA ASN A 84 -0.23 -22.25 -6.88
C ASN A 84 -0.90 -20.97 -7.42
N ASP A 85 -1.95 -21.11 -8.22
CA ASP A 85 -2.71 -20.04 -8.83
C ASP A 85 -4.15 -19.92 -8.30
N ASN A 86 -4.38 -20.37 -7.07
CA ASN A 86 -5.68 -20.25 -6.42
C ASN A 86 -6.13 -18.79 -6.32
N PRO A 87 -7.44 -18.54 -6.28
CA PRO A 87 -7.98 -17.18 -6.09
C PRO A 87 -7.37 -16.49 -4.89
N LEU A 88 -6.99 -15.21 -5.05
CA LEU A 88 -6.36 -14.42 -3.99
C LEU A 88 -7.40 -13.53 -3.30
N ILE A 89 -7.52 -13.67 -1.99
CA ILE A 89 -8.28 -12.76 -1.13
C ILE A 89 -7.29 -11.89 -0.33
N VAL A 90 -7.52 -10.59 -0.31
CA VAL A 90 -6.70 -9.62 0.44
C VAL A 90 -7.51 -9.06 1.60
N GLU A 91 -7.05 -9.25 2.84
CA GLU A 91 -7.63 -8.58 4.01
C GLU A 91 -6.79 -7.38 4.43
N ILE A 92 -7.42 -6.21 4.51
CA ILE A 92 -6.78 -4.95 4.88
C ILE A 92 -6.98 -4.67 6.37
N GLY A 93 -5.86 -4.44 7.08
CA GLY A 93 -5.89 -4.13 8.51
C GLY A 93 -6.31 -5.34 9.34
N THR A 94 -5.61 -6.45 9.16
CA THR A 94 -5.94 -7.73 9.82
C THR A 94 -5.84 -7.69 11.34
N GLY A 95 -5.25 -6.65 11.92
CA GLY A 95 -5.09 -6.52 13.36
C GLY A 95 -4.29 -7.69 13.96
N GLN A 96 -4.95 -8.50 14.80
CA GLN A 96 -4.33 -9.69 15.42
C GLN A 96 -4.37 -10.93 14.51
N GLY A 97 -5.01 -10.86 13.34
CA GLY A 97 -5.01 -11.91 12.34
C GLY A 97 -5.97 -13.07 12.56
N GLU A 98 -6.82 -13.02 13.60
CA GLU A 98 -7.73 -14.12 13.91
C GLU A 98 -8.66 -14.45 12.75
N ASN A 99 -9.21 -13.43 12.10
CA ASN A 99 -10.16 -13.63 11.01
C ASN A 99 -9.50 -14.26 9.77
N VAL A 100 -8.41 -13.66 9.27
CA VAL A 100 -7.71 -14.16 8.08
C VAL A 100 -7.13 -15.56 8.30
N VAL A 101 -6.65 -15.85 9.50
CA VAL A 101 -6.12 -17.19 9.86
C VAL A 101 -7.23 -18.22 9.89
N ALA A 102 -8.39 -17.90 10.49
CA ALA A 102 -9.55 -18.78 10.51
C ALA A 102 -10.08 -19.05 9.09
N ALA A 103 -10.16 -18.02 8.26
CA ALA A 103 -10.56 -18.14 6.86
C ALA A 103 -9.58 -19.01 6.06
N ALA A 104 -8.27 -18.77 6.19
CA ALA A 104 -7.26 -19.57 5.51
C ALA A 104 -7.28 -21.05 5.92
N ALA A 105 -7.55 -21.32 7.19
CA ALA A 105 -7.70 -22.70 7.67
C ALA A 105 -8.96 -23.39 7.12
N ALA A 106 -10.05 -22.64 6.95
CA ALA A 106 -11.31 -23.16 6.45
C ALA A 106 -11.34 -23.35 4.92
N HIS A 107 -10.51 -22.58 4.17
CA HIS A 107 -10.50 -22.53 2.70
C HIS A 107 -9.10 -22.79 2.13
N PRO A 108 -8.59 -24.02 2.19
CA PRO A 108 -7.24 -24.35 1.70
C PRO A 108 -7.09 -24.19 0.16
N GLU A 109 -8.19 -24.13 -0.58
CA GLU A 109 -8.27 -23.88 -2.02
C GLU A 109 -8.18 -22.40 -2.40
N THR A 110 -8.05 -21.50 -1.42
CA THR A 110 -7.99 -20.04 -1.61
C THR A 110 -6.72 -19.50 -1.01
N ASN A 111 -6.05 -18.58 -1.68
CA ASN A 111 -4.88 -17.87 -1.18
C ASN A 111 -5.31 -16.62 -0.41
N PHE A 112 -4.67 -16.34 0.70
CA PHE A 112 -4.94 -15.18 1.54
C PHE A 112 -3.70 -14.32 1.70
N LEU A 113 -3.87 -13.00 1.53
CA LEU A 113 -2.86 -11.99 1.83
C LEU A 113 -3.36 -11.08 2.95
N ALA A 114 -2.71 -11.16 4.10
CA ALA A 114 -2.96 -10.30 5.24
C ALA A 114 -2.14 -9.02 5.14
N LEU A 115 -2.78 -7.85 5.13
CA LEU A 115 -2.12 -6.56 5.18
C LEU A 115 -2.25 -5.96 6.57
N GLU A 116 -1.11 -5.72 7.23
CA GLU A 116 -1.06 -5.07 8.52
C GLU A 116 0.19 -4.19 8.59
N VAL A 117 0.10 -3.03 9.25
CA VAL A 117 1.20 -2.07 9.37
C VAL A 117 1.79 -2.03 10.78
N TYR A 118 1.08 -2.59 11.76
CA TYR A 118 1.44 -2.60 13.17
C TYR A 118 2.22 -3.86 13.53
N ASP A 119 3.49 -3.70 13.94
CA ASP A 119 4.41 -4.82 14.19
C ASP A 119 3.83 -5.91 15.10
N PRO A 120 3.17 -5.62 16.25
CA PRO A 120 2.57 -6.65 17.08
C PRO A 120 1.42 -7.41 16.40
N GLY A 121 0.64 -6.75 15.54
CA GLY A 121 -0.40 -7.41 14.75
C GLY A 121 0.19 -8.38 13.74
N VAL A 122 1.21 -7.95 12.99
CA VAL A 122 1.98 -8.83 12.08
C VAL A 122 2.54 -10.04 12.84
N ALA A 123 3.23 -9.79 13.96
CA ALA A 123 3.84 -10.85 14.77
C ALA A 123 2.81 -11.85 15.33
N HIS A 124 1.62 -11.37 15.72
CA HIS A 124 0.56 -12.24 16.20
C HIS A 124 -0.05 -13.07 15.06
N THR A 125 -0.25 -12.47 13.89
CA THR A 125 -0.68 -13.21 12.69
C THR A 125 0.34 -14.29 12.30
N LEU A 126 1.64 -13.97 12.35
CA LEU A 126 2.73 -14.94 12.16
C LEU A 126 2.63 -16.10 13.13
N LEU A 127 2.39 -15.81 14.42
CA LEU A 127 2.22 -16.81 15.46
C LEU A 127 1.06 -17.76 15.16
N LEU A 128 -0.10 -17.22 14.80
CA LEU A 128 -1.30 -18.00 14.51
C LEU A 128 -1.12 -18.87 13.26
N ALA A 129 -0.60 -18.27 12.18
CA ALA A 129 -0.32 -18.98 10.92
C ALA A 129 0.69 -20.10 11.09
N GLY A 130 1.78 -19.80 11.82
CA GLY A 130 2.84 -20.78 12.09
C GLY A 130 2.37 -21.95 12.94
N LYS A 131 1.57 -21.71 13.98
CA LYS A 131 1.00 -22.77 14.82
C LYS A 131 0.10 -23.73 14.05
N GLN A 132 -0.62 -23.23 13.05
CA GLN A 132 -1.52 -24.02 12.21
C GLN A 132 -0.84 -24.53 10.94
N ASN A 133 0.43 -24.15 10.70
CA ASN A 133 1.20 -24.52 9.52
C ASN A 133 0.46 -24.26 8.19
N LEU A 134 -0.24 -23.12 8.11
CA LEU A 134 -1.02 -22.73 6.96
C LEU A 134 -0.11 -22.58 5.72
N LYS A 135 -0.54 -23.09 4.57
CA LYS A 135 0.22 -22.99 3.32
C LYS A 135 -0.27 -21.88 2.41
N ASN A 136 -1.53 -21.52 2.55
CA ASN A 136 -2.28 -20.58 1.72
C ASN A 136 -2.38 -19.17 2.30
N LEU A 137 -1.65 -18.83 3.37
CA LEU A 137 -1.59 -17.49 3.94
C LEU A 137 -0.21 -16.87 3.74
N ARG A 138 -0.19 -15.60 3.32
CA ARG A 138 0.99 -14.71 3.37
C ARG A 138 0.62 -13.41 4.05
N ILE A 139 1.63 -12.69 4.53
CA ILE A 139 1.47 -11.42 5.24
C ILE A 139 2.35 -10.40 4.54
N ALA A 140 1.85 -9.18 4.36
CA ALA A 140 2.66 -8.07 3.89
C ALA A 140 2.48 -6.86 4.79
N GLN A 141 3.61 -6.31 5.24
CA GLN A 141 3.62 -5.10 6.05
C GLN A 141 3.75 -3.87 5.15
N ILE A 142 2.66 -3.53 4.48
CA ILE A 142 2.60 -2.44 3.49
C ILE A 142 1.36 -1.58 3.65
N ASN A 143 1.45 -0.35 3.13
CA ASN A 143 0.30 0.53 3.02
C ASN A 143 -0.65 0.02 1.93
N ALA A 144 -1.87 -0.37 2.28
CA ALA A 144 -2.81 -1.03 1.38
C ALA A 144 -3.05 -0.29 0.03
N PRO A 145 -3.24 1.05 -0.01
CA PRO A 145 -3.37 1.76 -1.29
C PRO A 145 -2.19 1.55 -2.25
N GLU A 146 -0.99 1.31 -1.73
CA GLU A 146 0.19 1.08 -2.58
C GLU A 146 0.18 -0.32 -3.19
N LEU A 147 -0.36 -1.32 -2.48
CA LEU A 147 -0.57 -2.65 -3.06
C LEU A 147 -1.50 -2.58 -4.27
N PHE A 148 -2.62 -1.87 -4.14
CA PHE A 148 -3.59 -1.78 -5.23
C PHE A 148 -3.07 -1.03 -6.46
N LYS A 149 -2.11 -0.11 -6.29
CA LYS A 149 -1.40 0.52 -7.42
C LYS A 149 -0.49 -0.46 -8.16
N ALA A 150 0.04 -1.45 -7.45
CA ALA A 150 0.91 -2.48 -8.01
C ALA A 150 0.13 -3.70 -8.52
N ALA A 151 -1.18 -3.78 -8.24
CA ALA A 151 -2.03 -4.90 -8.66
C ALA A 151 -2.47 -4.75 -10.11
N VAL A 152 -2.45 -5.87 -10.83
CA VAL A 152 -3.02 -5.98 -12.19
C VAL A 152 -4.51 -6.30 -12.07
N ASP A 153 -5.31 -5.77 -12.98
CA ASP A 153 -6.75 -6.04 -13.03
C ASP A 153 -7.03 -7.55 -13.04
N GLY A 154 -7.90 -7.98 -12.13
CA GLY A 154 -8.28 -9.38 -11.98
C GLY A 154 -7.28 -10.27 -11.22
N SER A 155 -6.17 -9.73 -10.71
CA SER A 155 -5.21 -10.48 -9.88
C SER A 155 -5.71 -10.75 -8.45
N ILE A 156 -6.68 -10.00 -7.98
CA ILE A 156 -7.32 -10.11 -6.66
C ILE A 156 -8.77 -10.53 -6.87
N ALA A 157 -9.19 -11.63 -6.26
CA ALA A 157 -10.57 -12.13 -6.35
C ALA A 157 -11.50 -11.35 -5.42
N GLU A 158 -11.06 -11.08 -4.18
CA GLU A 158 -11.83 -10.35 -3.19
C GLU A 158 -10.94 -9.45 -2.33
N VAL A 159 -11.50 -8.35 -1.84
CA VAL A 159 -10.87 -7.48 -0.86
C VAL A 159 -11.78 -7.38 0.36
N TRP A 160 -11.23 -7.73 1.52
CA TRP A 160 -11.92 -7.64 2.80
C TRP A 160 -11.36 -6.48 3.61
N THR A 161 -12.24 -5.72 4.23
CA THR A 161 -11.88 -4.70 5.23
C THR A 161 -12.93 -4.68 6.33
N PHE A 162 -12.52 -4.94 7.55
CA PHE A 162 -13.39 -5.00 8.71
C PHE A 162 -13.09 -3.82 9.63
N PHE A 163 -14.13 -3.04 9.95
CA PHE A 163 -14.03 -1.91 10.88
C PHE A 163 -12.88 -0.94 10.58
N PRO A 164 -12.77 -0.42 9.31
CA PRO A 164 -11.70 0.50 8.96
C PRO A 164 -11.74 1.75 9.82
N ASP A 165 -10.58 2.37 10.05
CA ASP A 165 -10.47 3.62 10.80
C ASP A 165 -11.44 4.68 10.27
N PRO A 166 -12.35 5.22 11.10
CA PRO A 166 -13.42 6.10 10.64
C PRO A 166 -12.93 7.50 10.24
N TRP A 167 -11.73 7.92 10.70
CA TRP A 167 -11.16 9.25 10.47
C TRP A 167 -12.22 10.36 10.52
N PRO A 168 -12.84 10.67 11.69
CA PRO A 168 -14.05 11.48 11.78
C PRO A 168 -13.82 12.96 11.42
N LYS A 169 -12.58 13.47 11.55
CA LYS A 169 -12.27 14.87 11.23
C LYS A 169 -12.19 15.06 9.72
N MET A 170 -12.90 16.04 9.15
CA MET A 170 -12.93 16.34 7.71
C MET A 170 -11.54 16.39 7.06
N ARG A 171 -10.56 17.04 7.72
CA ARG A 171 -9.17 17.10 7.23
C ARG A 171 -8.49 15.73 7.10
N HIS A 172 -9.05 14.67 7.73
CA HIS A 172 -8.54 13.31 7.70
C HIS A 172 -9.31 12.37 6.77
N HIS A 173 -10.44 12.80 6.17
CA HIS A 173 -11.24 11.94 5.29
C HIS A 173 -10.41 11.34 4.16
N LYS A 174 -9.44 12.09 3.61
CA LYS A 174 -8.48 11.59 2.61
C LYS A 174 -7.60 10.41 3.06
N ARG A 175 -7.65 10.03 4.36
CA ARG A 175 -6.95 8.87 4.92
C ARG A 175 -7.82 7.61 4.94
N ARG A 176 -9.12 7.75 4.71
CA ARG A 176 -10.02 6.60 4.66
C ARG A 176 -9.62 5.68 3.53
N ILE A 177 -9.60 4.38 3.80
CA ILE A 177 -9.33 3.36 2.77
C ILE A 177 -10.52 3.27 1.81
N VAL A 178 -11.74 3.35 2.34
CA VAL A 178 -12.97 3.40 1.55
C VAL A 178 -13.48 4.84 1.51
N GLN A 179 -13.65 5.38 0.31
CA GLN A 179 -14.14 6.74 0.05
C GLN A 179 -15.33 6.70 -0.90
#